data_393973bbf0048516a6a85610b6d7d5d5
#
_entry.id   393973bbf0048516a6a85610b6d7d5d5
#
_cell.length_a   1.000
_cell.length_b   1.000
_cell.length_c   1.000
_cell.angle_alpha   90.00
_cell.angle_beta   90.00
_cell.angle_gamma   90.00
#
_symmetry.space_group_name_H-M   'P 1'
#
loop_
_entity.id
_entity.type
_entity.pdbx_description
1 polymer ?
#
loop_
_entity_poly.entity_id
_entity_poly.type
_entity_poly.pdbx_seq_one_letter_code
_entity_poly.pdbx_strand_id
1 'polypeptide(L)'
;MPRTRSRSASGSPPEERYALTSQIRRSSRSICLNLREAWAKRRYEAHFISKLTDCDGENGETDSSLDFAKDCSYITSVQHQELTALSQEVGRMLGSMIKNPAPFLISDL
;
A
#
# COMPACT_ATOMS: atom_id res chain seq x y z
N MET A 1 -1.38 31.65 -17.56
CA MET A 1 -0.91 30.83 -17.26
C MET A 1 -0.71 30.19 -16.87
N PRO A 2 -0.98 30.66 -17.07
CA PRO A 2 -0.58 29.82 -16.82
C PRO A 2 -0.29 29.18 -16.38
N ARG A 3 -0.48 29.20 -16.46
CA ARG A 3 0.02 28.34 -16.09
C ARG A 3 0.36 27.74 -15.59
N THR A 4 0.03 28.26 -15.76
CA THR A 4 0.65 27.48 -15.31
C THR A 4 0.82 26.85 -14.74
N ARG A 5 0.52 26.89 -14.90
CA ARG A 5 0.98 26.08 -14.38
C ARG A 5 1.01 25.28 -14.11
N SER A 6 0.81 25.76 -14.32
CA SER A 6 1.20 24.91 -14.02
C SER A 6 1.25 24.32 -13.72
N ARG A 7 0.85 24.27 -14.10
CA ARG A 7 1.14 23.59 -13.76
C ARG A 7 0.85 22.80 -13.65
N SER A 8 0.76 22.82 -13.85
CA SER A 8 0.87 22.03 -13.79
C SER A 8 0.80 21.29 -13.78
N ALA A 9 0.11 21.88 -14.20
CA ALA A 9 0.00 20.93 -14.45
C ALA A 9 0.68 19.86 -14.63
N SER A 10 0.35 19.31 -15.39
CA SER A 10 1.38 18.36 -15.46
C SER A 10 2.69 18.93 -15.00
N GLY A 11 2.76 20.12 -14.81
CA GLY A 11 3.97 20.74 -14.39
C GLY A 11 4.25 20.61 -12.91
N SER A 12 3.95 19.48 -12.34
CA SER A 12 4.25 19.26 -10.93
C SER A 12 5.73 19.39 -10.66
N PRO A 13 6.12 20.05 -9.57
CA PRO A 13 7.52 20.19 -9.25
C PRO A 13 8.20 18.84 -9.07
N PRO A 14 9.45 18.69 -9.50
CA PRO A 14 10.17 17.45 -9.29
C PRO A 14 10.21 17.03 -7.82
N GLU A 15 10.27 17.99 -6.92
CA GLU A 15 10.29 17.73 -5.48
C GLU A 15 9.02 17.02 -5.04
N GLU A 16 7.88 17.45 -5.58
CA GLU A 16 6.60 16.86 -5.22
C GLU A 16 6.50 15.43 -5.75
N ARG A 17 6.95 15.22 -6.98
CA ARG A 17 6.96 13.88 -7.57
C ARG A 17 7.88 12.97 -6.79
N TYR A 18 9.05 13.48 -6.42
CA TYR A 18 10.01 12.70 -5.64
C TYR A 18 9.44 12.34 -4.27
N ALA A 19 8.78 13.29 -3.63
CA ALA A 19 8.18 13.05 -2.31
C ALA A 19 7.11 11.96 -2.40
N LEU A 20 6.30 11.99 -3.44
CA LEU A 20 5.25 10.99 -3.63
C LEU A 20 5.85 9.61 -3.89
N THR A 21 6.86 9.54 -4.76
CA THR A 21 7.55 8.29 -5.04
C THR A 21 8.15 7.72 -3.77
N SER A 22 8.78 8.56 -2.97
CA SER A 22 9.39 8.15 -1.72
C SER A 22 8.35 7.61 -0.75
N GLN A 23 7.18 8.25 -0.69
CA GLN A 23 6.09 7.82 0.17
C GLN A 23 5.55 6.45 -0.25
N ILE A 24 5.38 6.24 -1.56
CA ILE A 24 4.90 4.97 -2.07
C ILE A 24 5.90 3.86 -1.76
N ARG A 25 7.19 4.13 -1.95
CA ARG A 25 8.24 3.16 -1.62
C ARG A 25 8.24 2.82 -0.13
N ARG A 26 8.06 3.83 0.71
CA ARG A 26 8.06 3.63 2.16
C ARG A 26 6.87 2.79 2.60
N SER A 27 5.68 3.09 2.09
CA SER A 27 4.50 2.33 2.49
C SER A 27 4.58 0.90 1.96
N SER A 28 5.13 0.71 0.75
CA SER A 28 5.31 -0.63 0.20
C SER A 28 6.26 -1.47 1.04
N ARG A 29 7.38 -0.85 1.48
CA ARG A 29 8.32 -1.54 2.37
C ARG A 29 7.67 -1.87 3.70
N SER A 30 6.84 -0.95 4.19
CA SER A 30 6.16 -1.14 5.48
C SER A 30 5.20 -2.33 5.41
N ILE A 31 4.51 -2.50 4.28
CA ILE A 31 3.66 -3.68 4.08
C ILE A 31 4.48 -4.95 4.26
N CYS A 32 5.62 -5.02 3.59
CA CYS A 32 6.48 -6.19 3.66
C CYS A 32 7.00 -6.45 5.06
N LEU A 33 7.42 -5.39 5.75
CA LEU A 33 7.97 -5.51 7.10
C LEU A 33 6.89 -5.96 8.09
N ASN A 34 5.70 -5.39 7.99
CA ASN A 34 4.61 -5.77 8.88
C ASN A 34 4.14 -7.19 8.60
N LEU A 35 4.14 -7.59 7.34
CA LEU A 35 3.78 -8.97 6.99
C LEU A 35 4.80 -9.95 7.57
N ARG A 36 6.08 -9.60 7.50
CA ARG A 36 7.13 -10.43 8.07
C ARG A 36 6.96 -10.55 9.58
N GLU A 37 6.63 -9.45 10.25
CA GLU A 37 6.39 -9.48 11.69
C GLU A 37 5.14 -10.28 12.03
N ALA A 38 4.10 -10.17 11.21
CA ALA A 38 2.90 -10.98 11.41
C ALA A 38 3.25 -12.46 11.34
N TRP A 39 4.06 -12.83 10.34
CA TRP A 39 4.45 -14.22 10.17
C TRP A 39 5.24 -14.72 11.37
N ALA A 40 6.12 -13.89 11.92
CA ALA A 40 6.89 -14.22 13.11
C ALA A 40 6.02 -14.33 14.36
N LYS A 41 4.84 -13.71 14.36
CA LYS A 41 3.93 -13.70 15.49
C LYS A 41 2.77 -14.68 15.33
N ARG A 42 2.89 -15.67 14.44
CA ARG A 42 1.80 -16.61 14.16
C ARG A 42 1.39 -17.43 15.37
N ARG A 43 2.23 -17.49 16.37
CA ARG A 43 1.95 -18.21 17.61
C ARG A 43 0.95 -17.46 18.49
N TYR A 44 0.78 -16.17 18.24
CA TYR A 44 -0.05 -15.29 19.05
C TYR A 44 -1.08 -14.62 18.15
N GLU A 45 -2.31 -15.11 18.22
CA GLU A 45 -3.36 -14.71 17.28
C GLU A 45 -3.57 -13.19 17.25
N ALA A 46 -3.67 -12.57 18.45
CA ALA A 46 -3.92 -11.13 18.52
C ALA A 46 -2.80 -10.32 17.86
N HIS A 47 -1.55 -10.73 18.07
CA HIS A 47 -0.40 -10.06 17.47
C HIS A 47 -0.37 -10.25 15.96
N PHE A 48 -0.69 -11.47 15.52
CA PHE A 48 -0.74 -11.80 14.10
C PHE A 48 -1.77 -10.91 13.39
N ILE A 49 -2.98 -10.83 13.94
CA ILE A 49 -4.06 -10.03 13.36
C ILE A 49 -3.69 -8.55 13.39
N SER A 50 -3.09 -8.08 14.49
CA SER A 50 -2.70 -6.68 14.62
C SER A 50 -1.72 -6.28 13.51
N LYS A 51 -0.72 -7.13 13.26
CA LYS A 51 0.27 -6.83 12.22
C LYS A 51 -0.31 -6.92 10.82
N LEU A 52 -1.24 -7.84 10.59
CA LEU A 52 -1.94 -7.90 9.31
C LEU A 52 -2.79 -6.66 9.09
N THR A 53 -3.42 -6.16 10.16
CA THR A 53 -4.21 -4.93 10.10
C THR A 53 -3.32 -3.74 9.74
N ASP A 54 -2.10 -3.70 10.30
CA ASP A 54 -1.14 -2.66 9.94
C ASP A 54 -0.77 -2.75 8.46
N CYS A 55 -0.58 -3.98 7.95
CA CYS A 55 -0.31 -4.18 6.53
C CYS A 55 -1.45 -3.63 5.67
N ASP A 56 -2.68 -3.91 6.07
CA ASP A 56 -3.85 -3.48 5.32
C ASP A 56 -3.95 -1.96 5.30
N GLY A 57 -3.64 -1.30 6.42
CA GLY A 57 -3.61 0.15 6.48
C GLY A 57 -2.58 0.74 5.54
N GLU A 58 -1.37 0.18 5.53
CA GLU A 58 -0.31 0.65 4.64
C GLU A 58 -0.67 0.42 3.18
N ASN A 59 -1.33 -0.71 2.91
CA ASN A 59 -1.80 -1.00 1.55
C ASN A 59 -2.81 0.03 1.08
N GLY A 60 -3.71 0.46 1.98
CA GLY A 60 -4.67 1.52 1.68
C GLY A 60 -3.99 2.84 1.39
N GLU A 61 -2.93 3.17 2.13
CA GLU A 61 -2.16 4.39 1.88
C GLU A 61 -1.48 4.34 0.51
N THR A 62 -0.94 3.17 0.15
CA THR A 62 -0.32 3.00 -1.17
C THR A 62 -1.35 3.22 -2.26
N ASP A 63 -2.55 2.66 -2.09
CA ASP A 63 -3.63 2.80 -3.06
C ASP A 63 -4.02 4.27 -3.23
N SER A 64 -4.15 5.01 -2.13
CA SER A 64 -4.46 6.44 -2.18
C SER A 64 -3.37 7.22 -2.89
N SER A 65 -2.10 6.87 -2.64
CA SER A 65 -0.98 7.53 -3.29
C SER A 65 -0.98 7.27 -4.80
N LEU A 66 -1.42 6.09 -5.22
CA LEU A 66 -1.53 5.77 -6.64
C LEU A 66 -2.61 6.61 -7.30
N ASP A 67 -3.74 6.83 -6.62
CA ASP A 67 -4.80 7.69 -7.12
C ASP A 67 -4.29 9.11 -7.32
N PHE A 68 -3.55 9.62 -6.33
CA PHE A 68 -2.98 10.95 -6.42
C PHE A 68 -1.98 11.04 -7.57
N ALA A 69 -1.15 10.01 -7.74
CA ALA A 69 -0.17 9.98 -8.82
C ALA A 69 -0.85 10.02 -10.19
N LYS A 70 -1.98 9.32 -10.33
CA LYS A 70 -2.74 9.37 -11.58
C LYS A 70 -3.32 10.75 -11.80
N ASP A 71 -3.92 11.34 -10.77
CA ASP A 71 -4.55 12.65 -10.88
C ASP A 71 -3.53 13.73 -11.24
N CYS A 72 -2.28 13.58 -10.79
CA CYS A 72 -1.21 14.50 -11.12
C CYS A 72 -0.48 14.16 -12.41
N SER A 73 -0.95 13.12 -13.12
CA SER A 73 -0.35 12.66 -14.37
C SER A 73 1.09 12.17 -14.20
N TYR A 74 1.44 11.70 -13.01
CA TYR A 74 2.75 11.08 -12.79
C TYR A 74 2.80 9.67 -13.35
N ILE A 75 1.65 9.02 -13.42
CA ILE A 75 1.53 7.69 -14.03
C ILE A 75 0.35 7.72 -15.01
N THR A 76 0.36 6.78 -15.94
CA THR A 76 -0.72 6.69 -16.92
C THR A 76 -1.92 5.98 -16.33
N SER A 77 -3.07 6.10 -17.02
CA SER A 77 -4.28 5.40 -16.60
C SER A 77 -4.07 3.89 -16.61
N VAL A 78 -3.31 3.38 -17.59
CA VAL A 78 -3.02 1.95 -17.67
C VAL A 78 -2.17 1.51 -16.48
N GLN A 79 -1.12 2.27 -16.18
CA GLN A 79 -0.27 1.97 -15.03
C GLN A 79 -1.08 2.01 -13.74
N HIS A 80 -1.96 3.00 -13.60
CA HIS A 80 -2.81 3.10 -12.43
C HIS A 80 -3.71 1.87 -12.29
N GLN A 81 -4.33 1.45 -13.39
CA GLN A 81 -5.20 0.27 -13.35
C GLN A 81 -4.45 -0.98 -12.93
N GLU A 82 -3.26 -1.18 -13.47
CA GLU A 82 -2.46 -2.35 -13.16
C GLU A 82 -2.03 -2.37 -11.70
N LEU A 83 -1.53 -1.24 -11.21
CA LEU A 83 -1.04 -1.15 -9.85
C LEU A 83 -2.17 -1.22 -8.83
N THR A 84 -3.30 -0.59 -9.15
CA THR A 84 -4.48 -0.62 -8.28
C THR A 84 -5.04 -2.04 -8.19
N ALA A 85 -5.04 -2.78 -9.31
CA ALA A 85 -5.50 -4.16 -9.30
C ALA A 85 -4.65 -5.02 -8.37
N LEU A 86 -3.32 -4.82 -8.38
CA LEU A 86 -2.43 -5.54 -7.46
C LEU A 86 -2.70 -5.16 -6.02
N SER A 87 -2.88 -3.88 -5.75
CA SER A 87 -3.17 -3.39 -4.41
C SER A 87 -4.47 -3.99 -3.89
N GLN A 88 -5.49 -4.05 -4.74
CA GLN A 88 -6.77 -4.63 -4.34
C GLN A 88 -6.66 -6.12 -4.07
N GLU A 89 -5.85 -6.82 -4.85
CA GLU A 89 -5.64 -8.23 -4.61
C GLU A 89 -4.93 -8.47 -3.28
N VAL A 90 -3.90 -7.68 -2.98
CA VAL A 90 -3.22 -7.75 -1.69
C VAL A 90 -4.21 -7.49 -0.57
N GLY A 91 -5.08 -6.49 -0.74
CA GLY A 91 -6.10 -6.17 0.26
C GLY A 91 -7.06 -7.32 0.50
N ARG A 92 -7.49 -7.99 -0.56
CA ARG A 92 -8.38 -9.14 -0.41
C ARG A 92 -7.69 -10.28 0.34
N MET A 93 -6.42 -10.53 0.03
CA MET A 93 -5.67 -11.57 0.69
C MET A 93 -5.48 -11.27 2.18
N LEU A 94 -5.10 -10.04 2.50
CA LEU A 94 -4.94 -9.63 3.89
C LEU A 94 -6.26 -9.71 4.64
N GLY A 95 -7.34 -9.23 4.03
CA GLY A 95 -8.66 -9.29 4.64
C GLY A 95 -9.09 -10.72 4.92
N SER A 96 -8.81 -11.63 4.00
CA SER A 96 -9.13 -13.05 4.17
C SER A 96 -8.36 -13.65 5.34
N MET A 97 -7.08 -13.32 5.46
CA MET A 97 -6.25 -13.82 6.56
C MET A 97 -6.70 -13.28 7.90
N ILE A 98 -7.08 -12.00 7.94
CA ILE A 98 -7.57 -11.38 9.16
C ILE A 98 -8.89 -12.02 9.60
N LYS A 99 -9.77 -12.25 8.63
CA LYS A 99 -11.09 -12.79 8.90
C LYS A 99 -11.03 -14.24 9.35
N ASN A 100 -10.08 -15.00 8.83
CA ASN A 100 -9.94 -16.41 9.17
C ASN A 100 -8.47 -16.74 9.36
N PRO A 101 -7.89 -16.36 10.51
CA PRO A 101 -6.45 -16.53 10.73
C PRO A 101 -6.04 -17.95 11.07
N ALA A 102 -6.97 -18.80 11.48
CA ALA A 102 -6.65 -20.12 12.02
C ALA A 102 -5.69 -20.96 11.15
N PRO A 103 -5.87 -21.01 9.80
CA PRO A 103 -4.96 -21.83 9.00
C PRO A 103 -3.51 -21.38 9.03
N PHE A 104 -3.25 -20.13 9.41
CA PHE A 104 -1.92 -19.57 9.40
C PHE A 104 -1.24 -19.59 10.77
N LEU A 105 -2.00 -19.89 11.82
CA LEU A 105 -1.46 -19.86 13.16
C LEU A 105 -0.66 -21.12 13.47
N ILE A 106 0.32 -20.98 14.35
CA ILE A 106 1.13 -22.11 14.80
C ILE A 106 0.62 -22.56 16.17
N SER A 107 0.37 -23.85 16.29
CA SER A 107 -0.01 -24.43 17.57
C SER A 107 1.23 -25.00 18.24
N ASP A 108 1.26 -24.91 19.56
CA ASP A 108 2.35 -25.48 20.35
C ASP A 108 2.10 -26.91 20.79
N LEU A 109 1.04 -27.48 20.33
CA LEU A 109 0.69 -28.85 20.72
C LEU A 109 1.53 -29.92 20.05
#